data_879995cd73401d2765d05b11adb69b17
#
_entry.id   879995cd73401d2765d05b11adb69b17
#
_cell.length_a   1.000
_cell.length_b   1.000
_cell.length_c   1.000
_cell.angle_alpha   90.00
_cell.angle_beta   90.00
_cell.angle_gamma   90.00
#
_symmetry.space_group_name_H-M   'P 1'
#
loop_
_entity.id
_entity.type
_entity.pdbx_description
1 polymer ?
#
loop_
_entity_poly.entity_id
_entity_poly.type
_entity_poly.pdbx_seq_one_letter_code
_entity_poly.pdbx_strand_id
1 'polypeptide(L)'
;VNVNAGFNQAPGTLIASVAGNPTARFVNTVAVVSPGGGTVTGVAFEAESTGPTEAPSGTLTVIANPVSGWNSITNPLDATIGELIESDLAYRVRQIAELARVGSTTVDAIRADTLAVADVDSVTVLENDTDATNGDGLTPHSVEAIVLGGTDAAVARAIFESKAGGIKAGGSDSEVVTDSQGRTHTVGFTRPTEILIYLEITVYVTASLWVGATATKEAIVEWGQANLDVSEDVIKQRIAAVVMGLSGVDDVNVTGIDNVTPTVTSTNYPIGIREIARLDTSRITITVG
;
A
#
# COMPACT_ATOMS: atom_id res chain seq x y z
N VAL A 1 -0.45 31.23 13.49
CA VAL A 1 -0.72 32.55 12.88
C VAL A 1 -0.21 33.67 13.79
N ASN A 2 0.33 34.74 13.23
CA ASN A 2 0.76 35.95 13.97
C ASN A 2 -0.23 37.09 13.68
N VAL A 3 -0.73 37.76 14.72
CA VAL A 3 -1.83 38.72 14.61
C VAL A 3 -1.66 39.90 15.56
N ASN A 4 -2.32 41.00 15.25
CA ASN A 4 -2.38 42.20 16.12
C ASN A 4 -3.31 42.00 17.33
N ALA A 5 -3.18 42.86 18.34
CA ALA A 5 -4.08 42.91 19.48
C ALA A 5 -5.54 43.18 19.03
N GLY A 6 -6.49 42.49 19.65
CA GLY A 6 -7.92 42.62 19.32
C GLY A 6 -8.35 41.83 18.09
N PHE A 7 -7.46 40.97 17.53
CA PHE A 7 -7.82 40.15 16.39
C PHE A 7 -8.90 39.11 16.74
N ASN A 8 -9.96 39.09 15.95
CA ASN A 8 -11.07 38.14 16.10
C ASN A 8 -11.65 37.82 14.72
N GLN A 9 -11.45 36.58 14.29
CA GLN A 9 -11.89 36.10 12.98
C GLN A 9 -12.63 34.79 13.11
N ALA A 10 -13.73 34.66 12.39
CA ALA A 10 -14.54 33.46 12.36
C ALA A 10 -13.86 32.33 11.56
N PRO A 11 -14.30 31.06 11.72
CA PRO A 11 -13.91 29.99 10.80
C PRO A 11 -14.24 30.37 9.34
N GLY A 12 -13.40 29.94 8.41
CA GLY A 12 -13.61 30.17 6.97
C GLY A 12 -13.16 31.56 6.47
N THR A 13 -12.59 32.41 7.33
CA THR A 13 -12.25 33.80 6.94
C THR A 13 -10.79 34.01 6.60
N LEU A 14 -9.88 33.19 7.10
CA LEU A 14 -8.45 33.29 6.87
C LEU A 14 -8.02 32.26 5.83
N ILE A 15 -7.51 32.73 4.70
CA ILE A 15 -7.05 31.88 3.62
C ILE A 15 -5.56 32.08 3.40
N ALA A 16 -4.79 30.98 3.51
CA ALA A 16 -3.36 30.99 3.24
C ALA A 16 -3.03 30.04 2.09
N SER A 17 -1.93 30.25 1.41
CA SER A 17 -1.44 29.36 0.37
C SER A 17 0.02 28.97 0.59
N VAL A 18 0.41 27.86 -0.04
CA VAL A 18 1.78 27.36 -0.01
C VAL A 18 2.70 28.26 -0.84
N ALA A 19 3.88 28.57 -0.33
CA ALA A 19 4.89 29.32 -1.05
C ALA A 19 5.26 28.59 -2.36
N GLY A 20 5.17 29.30 -3.48
CA GLY A 20 5.43 28.74 -4.80
C GLY A 20 4.27 27.95 -5.43
N ASN A 21 3.19 27.66 -4.67
CA ASN A 21 1.99 27.02 -5.19
C ASN A 21 0.70 27.74 -4.74
N PRO A 22 0.25 28.78 -5.46
CA PRO A 22 -0.90 29.59 -5.08
C PRO A 22 -2.25 28.85 -5.18
N THR A 23 -2.30 27.68 -5.82
CA THR A 23 -3.49 26.83 -5.91
C THR A 23 -3.67 25.94 -4.69
N ALA A 24 -2.60 25.65 -3.94
CA ALA A 24 -2.65 24.93 -2.67
C ALA A 24 -3.08 25.90 -1.55
N ARG A 25 -4.39 26.08 -1.40
CA ARG A 25 -5.02 27.03 -0.48
C ARG A 25 -5.63 26.29 0.70
N PHE A 26 -5.46 26.89 1.88
CA PHE A 26 -5.95 26.37 3.15
C PHE A 26 -6.75 27.45 3.89
N VAL A 27 -7.85 27.05 4.49
CA VAL A 27 -8.78 27.92 5.21
C VAL A 27 -8.87 27.51 6.68
N ASN A 28 -8.98 28.48 7.60
CA ASN A 28 -9.12 28.18 9.02
C ASN A 28 -10.49 27.52 9.32
N THR A 29 -10.46 26.39 10.04
CA THR A 29 -11.68 25.67 10.46
C THR A 29 -12.18 26.08 11.83
N VAL A 30 -11.35 26.80 12.59
CA VAL A 30 -11.67 27.32 13.93
C VAL A 30 -11.53 28.83 13.98
N ALA A 31 -12.24 29.47 14.90
CA ALA A 31 -12.11 30.91 15.12
C ALA A 31 -10.70 31.24 15.65
N VAL A 32 -10.13 32.34 15.18
CA VAL A 32 -8.85 32.87 15.66
C VAL A 32 -9.10 34.13 16.47
N VAL A 33 -8.92 34.03 17.80
CA VAL A 33 -9.15 35.12 18.75
C VAL A 33 -7.86 35.40 19.52
N SER A 34 -7.39 36.65 19.46
CA SER A 34 -6.19 37.08 20.18
C SER A 34 -6.36 38.50 20.75
N PRO A 35 -6.86 38.62 21.98
CA PRO A 35 -7.07 39.92 22.62
C PRO A 35 -5.77 40.74 22.76
N GLY A 36 -4.65 40.08 23.07
CA GLY A 36 -3.35 40.69 23.27
C GLY A 36 -2.44 40.79 22.03
N GLY A 37 -2.84 40.17 20.93
CA GLY A 37 -1.99 40.00 19.74
C GLY A 37 -0.87 38.99 19.90
N GLY A 38 0.02 38.90 18.89
CA GLY A 38 1.14 37.96 18.87
C GLY A 38 0.86 36.66 18.16
N THR A 39 1.58 35.61 18.52
CA THR A 39 1.46 34.30 17.85
C THR A 39 0.38 33.45 18.51
N VAL A 40 -0.63 33.04 17.73
CA VAL A 40 -1.65 32.06 18.10
C VAL A 40 -1.26 30.72 17.48
N THR A 41 -1.02 29.72 18.33
CA THR A 41 -0.62 28.36 17.91
C THR A 41 -1.83 27.42 17.92
N GLY A 42 -1.72 26.28 17.22
CA GLY A 42 -2.76 25.26 17.21
C GLY A 42 -4.02 25.61 16.41
N VAL A 43 -3.96 26.64 15.56
CA VAL A 43 -5.07 26.98 14.67
C VAL A 43 -5.16 25.95 13.57
N ALA A 44 -6.27 25.22 13.49
CA ALA A 44 -6.50 24.24 12.45
C ALA A 44 -6.85 24.90 11.12
N PHE A 45 -6.20 24.43 10.05
CA PHE A 45 -6.47 24.81 8.67
C PHE A 45 -6.76 23.56 7.85
N GLU A 46 -7.67 23.65 6.91
CA GLU A 46 -8.06 22.59 5.97
C GLU A 46 -7.89 23.08 4.54
N ALA A 47 -7.55 22.17 3.62
CA ALA A 47 -7.45 22.53 2.20
C ALA A 47 -8.82 23.01 1.68
N GLU A 48 -8.82 24.12 0.92
CA GLU A 48 -10.04 24.67 0.30
C GLU A 48 -10.60 23.74 -0.79
N SER A 49 -9.73 22.94 -1.42
CA SER A 49 -10.08 21.94 -2.42
C SER A 49 -9.89 20.54 -1.86
N THR A 50 -10.82 19.64 -2.16
CA THR A 50 -10.69 18.21 -1.86
C THR A 50 -9.60 17.56 -2.71
N GLY A 51 -8.95 16.52 -2.17
CA GLY A 51 -7.89 15.79 -2.86
C GLY A 51 -6.51 15.97 -2.23
N PRO A 52 -5.44 15.47 -2.88
CA PRO A 52 -4.09 15.45 -2.34
C PRO A 52 -3.43 16.83 -2.45
N THR A 53 -3.81 17.75 -1.55
CA THR A 53 -3.18 19.08 -1.46
C THR A 53 -2.05 19.04 -0.46
N GLU A 54 -0.82 19.23 -0.92
CA GLU A 54 0.39 19.20 -0.11
C GLU A 54 0.68 20.57 0.51
N ALA A 55 1.11 20.57 1.79
CA ALA A 55 1.75 21.71 2.45
C ALA A 55 2.85 21.20 3.38
N PRO A 56 4.08 20.99 2.86
CA PRO A 56 5.24 20.64 3.68
C PRO A 56 5.47 21.63 4.81
N SER A 57 6.10 21.19 5.89
CA SER A 57 6.42 22.03 7.05
C SER A 57 7.11 23.32 6.66
N GLY A 58 6.63 24.46 7.19
CA GLY A 58 7.17 25.78 6.94
C GLY A 58 6.83 26.39 5.59
N THR A 59 6.04 25.74 4.72
CA THR A 59 5.73 26.25 3.37
C THR A 59 4.41 27.00 3.27
N LEU A 60 3.48 26.85 4.23
CA LEU A 60 2.21 27.59 4.28
C LEU A 60 2.47 29.01 4.84
N THR A 61 2.96 29.90 4.00
CA THR A 61 3.46 31.23 4.44
C THR A 61 2.83 32.41 3.72
N VAL A 62 2.05 32.18 2.67
CA VAL A 62 1.44 33.24 1.87
C VAL A 62 0.02 33.52 2.33
N ILE A 63 -0.29 34.73 2.71
CA ILE A 63 -1.66 35.18 3.02
C ILE A 63 -2.38 35.41 1.69
N ALA A 64 -3.36 34.55 1.38
CA ALA A 64 -4.10 34.59 0.11
C ALA A 64 -5.24 35.63 0.13
N ASN A 65 -5.85 35.88 1.28
CA ASN A 65 -6.81 36.99 1.45
C ASN A 65 -6.33 37.94 2.58
N PRO A 66 -5.91 39.14 2.27
CA PRO A 66 -5.45 40.11 3.31
C PRO A 66 -6.59 40.46 4.28
N VAL A 67 -6.41 40.12 5.56
CA VAL A 67 -7.30 40.51 6.65
C VAL A 67 -6.56 41.45 7.57
N SER A 68 -7.19 42.59 7.94
CA SER A 68 -6.57 43.58 8.82
C SER A 68 -6.12 42.97 10.15
N GLY A 69 -4.86 43.16 10.51
CA GLY A 69 -4.29 42.60 11.73
C GLY A 69 -3.75 41.18 11.61
N TRP A 70 -3.80 40.55 10.45
CA TRP A 70 -3.14 39.26 10.18
C TRP A 70 -1.78 39.51 9.56
N ASN A 71 -0.69 39.20 10.28
CA ASN A 71 0.66 39.56 9.89
C ASN A 71 1.42 38.44 9.17
N SER A 72 1.29 37.21 9.66
CA SER A 72 1.95 36.05 9.06
C SER A 72 1.31 34.72 9.48
N ILE A 73 1.63 33.67 8.74
CA ILE A 73 1.25 32.28 9.03
C ILE A 73 2.42 31.36 8.72
N THR A 74 2.52 30.23 9.41
CA THR A 74 3.38 29.11 9.08
C THR A 74 2.80 27.82 9.65
N ASN A 75 3.03 26.70 8.98
CA ASN A 75 2.72 25.35 9.47
C ASN A 75 3.99 24.72 10.04
N PRO A 76 4.00 24.29 11.31
CA PRO A 76 5.18 23.64 11.91
C PRO A 76 5.37 22.18 11.49
N LEU A 77 4.32 21.54 10.97
CA LEU A 77 4.28 20.15 10.53
C LEU A 77 3.77 20.08 9.10
N ASP A 78 4.05 18.97 8.42
CA ASP A 78 3.46 18.67 7.12
C ASP A 78 1.94 18.54 7.26
N ALA A 79 1.22 18.98 6.23
CA ALA A 79 -0.22 18.76 6.18
C ALA A 79 -0.50 17.26 5.92
N THR A 80 -1.54 16.74 6.56
CA THR A 80 -2.10 15.42 6.20
C THR A 80 -2.74 15.54 4.82
N ILE A 81 -2.23 14.76 3.87
CA ILE A 81 -2.68 14.78 2.47
C ILE A 81 -4.03 14.07 2.37
N GLY A 82 -4.99 14.69 1.67
CA GLY A 82 -6.26 14.08 1.34
C GLY A 82 -6.13 13.06 0.21
N GLU A 83 -7.09 12.17 0.09
CA GLU A 83 -7.14 11.18 -0.99
C GLU A 83 -7.84 11.75 -2.24
N LEU A 84 -7.48 11.18 -3.40
CA LEU A 84 -8.21 11.43 -4.64
C LEU A 84 -9.63 10.83 -4.55
N ILE A 85 -10.58 11.48 -5.20
CA ILE A 85 -11.91 10.90 -5.39
C ILE A 85 -11.75 9.58 -6.15
N GLU A 86 -12.33 8.52 -5.59
CA GLU A 86 -12.34 7.20 -6.21
C GLU A 86 -12.88 7.29 -7.64
N SER A 87 -12.17 6.71 -8.61
CA SER A 87 -12.64 6.67 -9.99
C SER A 87 -13.88 5.76 -10.14
N ASP A 88 -14.73 6.03 -11.12
CA ASP A 88 -15.90 5.18 -11.44
C ASP A 88 -15.53 3.71 -11.63
N LEU A 89 -14.36 3.45 -12.22
CA LEU A 89 -13.88 2.08 -12.42
C LEU A 89 -13.50 1.43 -11.08
N ALA A 90 -12.74 2.11 -10.22
CA ALA A 90 -12.37 1.64 -8.90
C ALA A 90 -13.62 1.43 -8.02
N TYR A 91 -14.56 2.39 -8.05
CA TYR A 91 -15.84 2.26 -7.35
C TYR A 91 -16.64 1.02 -7.79
N ARG A 92 -16.73 0.75 -9.11
CA ARG A 92 -17.43 -0.44 -9.63
C ARG A 92 -16.75 -1.73 -9.20
N VAL A 93 -15.41 -1.78 -9.24
CA VAL A 93 -14.66 -2.96 -8.79
C VAL A 93 -14.90 -3.21 -7.30
N ARG A 94 -14.81 -2.16 -6.46
CA ARG A 94 -15.12 -2.25 -5.03
C ARG A 94 -16.57 -2.64 -4.77
N GLN A 95 -17.52 -2.07 -5.49
CA GLN A 95 -18.93 -2.38 -5.36
C GLN A 95 -19.24 -3.85 -5.70
N ILE A 96 -18.62 -4.38 -6.76
CA ILE A 96 -18.77 -5.82 -7.12
C ILE A 96 -18.18 -6.69 -6.01
N ALA A 97 -17.01 -6.33 -5.46
CA ALA A 97 -16.41 -7.05 -4.36
C ALA A 97 -17.28 -6.99 -3.08
N GLU A 98 -17.86 -5.84 -2.74
CA GLU A 98 -18.76 -5.69 -1.59
C GLU A 98 -20.06 -6.49 -1.77
N LEU A 99 -20.64 -6.52 -2.97
CA LEU A 99 -21.83 -7.32 -3.26
C LEU A 99 -21.53 -8.81 -3.16
N ALA A 100 -20.32 -9.26 -3.53
CA ALA A 100 -19.89 -10.65 -3.37
C ALA A 100 -19.74 -11.03 -1.88
N ARG A 101 -19.42 -10.07 -0.99
CA ARG A 101 -19.31 -10.28 0.48
C ARG A 101 -20.64 -10.55 1.17
N VAL A 102 -21.74 -9.98 0.68
CA VAL A 102 -23.05 -10.05 1.37
C VAL A 102 -23.65 -11.44 1.26
N GLY A 103 -23.44 -12.25 2.30
CA GLY A 103 -24.06 -13.58 2.47
C GLY A 103 -23.45 -14.71 1.63
N SER A 104 -22.28 -14.52 1.07
CA SER A 104 -21.55 -15.55 0.32
C SER A 104 -20.47 -16.19 1.20
N THR A 105 -20.39 -17.53 1.15
CA THR A 105 -19.34 -18.33 1.80
C THR A 105 -18.40 -18.93 0.76
N THR A 106 -18.23 -18.23 -0.37
CA THR A 106 -17.35 -18.65 -1.46
C THR A 106 -15.90 -18.33 -1.15
N VAL A 107 -14.99 -18.96 -1.86
CA VAL A 107 -13.54 -18.66 -1.84
C VAL A 107 -13.30 -17.16 -2.06
N ASP A 108 -14.01 -16.54 -3.00
CA ASP A 108 -13.89 -15.11 -3.29
C ASP A 108 -14.34 -14.21 -2.13
N ALA A 109 -15.39 -14.63 -1.39
CA ALA A 109 -15.84 -13.90 -0.21
C ALA A 109 -14.81 -13.99 0.93
N ILE A 110 -14.28 -15.18 1.20
CA ILE A 110 -13.21 -15.37 2.19
C ILE A 110 -11.99 -14.50 1.83
N ARG A 111 -11.61 -14.50 0.55
CA ARG A 111 -10.50 -13.65 0.07
C ARG A 111 -10.79 -12.17 0.27
N ALA A 112 -11.98 -11.70 -0.12
CA ALA A 112 -12.35 -10.29 -0.02
C ALA A 112 -12.42 -9.81 1.45
N ASP A 113 -13.02 -10.60 2.34
CA ASP A 113 -13.15 -10.27 3.76
C ASP A 113 -11.79 -10.28 4.48
N THR A 114 -10.92 -11.23 4.12
CA THR A 114 -9.56 -11.30 4.68
C THR A 114 -8.69 -10.15 4.16
N LEU A 115 -8.81 -9.79 2.88
CA LEU A 115 -8.09 -8.64 2.29
C LEU A 115 -8.54 -7.29 2.86
N ALA A 116 -9.78 -7.21 3.37
CA ALA A 116 -10.30 -6.00 4.01
C ALA A 116 -9.77 -5.78 5.44
N VAL A 117 -9.05 -6.73 6.02
CA VAL A 117 -8.40 -6.57 7.33
C VAL A 117 -7.25 -5.57 7.21
N ALA A 118 -7.13 -4.69 8.21
CA ALA A 118 -6.07 -3.69 8.22
C ALA A 118 -4.68 -4.32 8.11
N ASP A 119 -3.80 -3.69 7.34
CA ASP A 119 -2.41 -4.11 7.09
C ASP A 119 -2.27 -5.48 6.40
N VAL A 120 -3.33 -5.99 5.77
CA VAL A 120 -3.25 -7.14 4.88
C VAL A 120 -2.96 -6.67 3.47
N ASP A 121 -1.83 -7.12 2.92
CA ASP A 121 -1.34 -6.72 1.61
C ASP A 121 -1.81 -7.67 0.49
N SER A 122 -1.85 -8.99 0.77
CA SER A 122 -2.20 -10.00 -0.23
C SER A 122 -2.87 -11.21 0.41
N VAL A 123 -3.84 -11.80 -0.29
CA VAL A 123 -4.55 -13.01 0.13
C VAL A 123 -4.79 -13.93 -1.05
N THR A 124 -4.37 -15.18 -0.91
CA THR A 124 -4.75 -16.28 -1.81
C THR A 124 -5.52 -17.33 -1.00
N VAL A 125 -6.65 -17.80 -1.52
CA VAL A 125 -7.48 -18.82 -0.84
C VAL A 125 -7.53 -20.08 -1.70
N LEU A 126 -7.16 -21.17 -1.09
CA LEU A 126 -7.24 -22.52 -1.68
C LEU A 126 -8.42 -23.26 -1.09
N GLU A 127 -9.05 -24.10 -1.90
CA GLU A 127 -10.17 -24.95 -1.50
C GLU A 127 -9.90 -26.41 -1.88
N ASN A 128 -10.32 -27.31 -1.02
CA ASN A 128 -10.43 -28.73 -1.34
C ASN A 128 -11.85 -29.21 -1.05
N ASP A 129 -12.64 -29.35 -2.09
CA ASP A 129 -14.03 -29.83 -2.06
C ASP A 129 -14.15 -31.36 -2.18
N THR A 130 -13.02 -32.06 -2.27
CA THR A 130 -12.98 -33.54 -2.45
C THR A 130 -12.89 -34.28 -1.13
N ASP A 131 -13.15 -35.60 -1.19
CA ASP A 131 -13.08 -36.54 -0.04
C ASP A 131 -11.64 -36.99 0.29
N ALA A 132 -10.64 -36.53 -0.45
CA ALA A 132 -9.24 -36.88 -0.27
C ALA A 132 -8.35 -35.65 -0.15
N THR A 133 -7.17 -35.80 0.43
CA THR A 133 -6.15 -34.73 0.39
C THR A 133 -5.79 -34.44 -1.06
N ASN A 134 -5.87 -33.16 -1.45
CA ASN A 134 -5.59 -32.75 -2.83
C ASN A 134 -4.07 -32.57 -3.10
N GLY A 135 -3.72 -32.19 -4.35
CA GLY A 135 -2.35 -31.97 -4.78
C GLY A 135 -1.61 -30.86 -4.03
N ASP A 136 -2.34 -29.89 -3.46
CA ASP A 136 -1.80 -28.78 -2.66
C ASP A 136 -1.62 -29.15 -1.19
N GLY A 137 -1.96 -30.38 -0.79
CA GLY A 137 -1.84 -30.88 0.57
C GLY A 137 -2.99 -30.48 1.50
N LEU A 138 -4.09 -29.90 0.97
CA LEU A 138 -5.26 -29.56 1.77
C LEU A 138 -6.04 -30.82 2.17
N THR A 139 -6.46 -30.86 3.43
CA THR A 139 -7.34 -31.93 3.93
C THR A 139 -8.72 -31.88 3.23
N PRO A 140 -9.48 -33.02 3.21
CA PRO A 140 -10.82 -33.01 2.66
C PRO A 140 -11.72 -31.91 3.25
N HIS A 141 -12.58 -31.32 2.42
CA HIS A 141 -13.59 -30.32 2.81
C HIS A 141 -13.01 -29.19 3.63
N SER A 142 -11.93 -28.59 3.14
CA SER A 142 -11.24 -27.50 3.82
C SER A 142 -10.90 -26.35 2.90
N VAL A 143 -10.70 -25.18 3.52
CA VAL A 143 -10.13 -24.00 2.89
C VAL A 143 -8.84 -23.62 3.60
N GLU A 144 -7.91 -23.03 2.88
CA GLU A 144 -6.69 -22.43 3.44
C GLU A 144 -6.50 -21.04 2.86
N ALA A 145 -6.44 -20.04 3.72
CA ALA A 145 -6.08 -18.69 3.33
C ALA A 145 -4.59 -18.50 3.56
N ILE A 146 -3.87 -18.08 2.51
CA ILE A 146 -2.46 -17.69 2.57
C ILE A 146 -2.45 -16.18 2.59
N VAL A 147 -1.99 -15.58 3.70
CA VAL A 147 -2.20 -14.18 4.02
C VAL A 147 -0.89 -13.48 4.34
N LEU A 148 -0.59 -12.43 3.57
CA LEU A 148 0.53 -11.54 3.83
C LEU A 148 0.02 -10.30 4.58
N GLY A 149 0.66 -9.99 5.71
CA GLY A 149 0.29 -8.84 6.52
C GLY A 149 -0.90 -9.08 7.45
N GLY A 150 -1.35 -8.04 8.14
CA GLY A 150 -2.40 -8.09 9.14
C GLY A 150 -2.01 -8.86 10.42
N THR A 151 -2.78 -8.67 11.48
CA THR A 151 -2.58 -9.43 12.72
C THR A 151 -3.27 -10.80 12.66
N ASP A 152 -2.67 -11.82 13.28
CA ASP A 152 -3.20 -13.19 13.25
C ASP A 152 -4.62 -13.28 13.77
N ALA A 153 -4.93 -12.56 14.86
CA ALA A 153 -6.26 -12.53 15.43
C ALA A 153 -7.31 -11.91 14.51
N ALA A 154 -6.98 -10.82 13.81
CA ALA A 154 -7.91 -10.16 12.89
C ALA A 154 -8.11 -10.99 11.61
N VAL A 155 -7.05 -11.59 11.08
CA VAL A 155 -7.09 -12.51 9.93
C VAL A 155 -7.96 -13.73 10.24
N ALA A 156 -7.70 -14.41 11.37
CA ALA A 156 -8.48 -15.57 11.78
C ALA A 156 -9.96 -15.22 12.01
N ARG A 157 -10.24 -14.03 12.55
CA ARG A 157 -11.60 -13.53 12.75
C ARG A 157 -12.32 -13.34 11.41
N ALA A 158 -11.69 -12.70 10.43
CA ALA A 158 -12.27 -12.49 9.11
C ALA A 158 -12.56 -13.82 8.39
N ILE A 159 -11.62 -14.78 8.44
CA ILE A 159 -11.81 -16.12 7.88
C ILE A 159 -12.98 -16.84 8.59
N PHE A 160 -13.06 -16.74 9.92
CA PHE A 160 -14.14 -17.37 10.69
C PHE A 160 -15.51 -16.84 10.30
N GLU A 161 -15.64 -15.53 10.11
CA GLU A 161 -16.89 -14.87 9.78
C GLU A 161 -17.36 -15.09 8.34
N SER A 162 -16.40 -15.33 7.41
CA SER A 162 -16.71 -15.53 5.99
C SER A 162 -16.80 -16.99 5.56
N LYS A 163 -16.16 -17.93 6.26
CA LYS A 163 -16.21 -19.36 5.88
C LYS A 163 -17.58 -20.01 6.16
N ALA A 164 -17.93 -21.02 5.39
CA ALA A 164 -19.10 -21.83 5.67
C ALA A 164 -19.00 -22.59 7.00
N GLY A 165 -20.14 -22.74 7.70
CA GLY A 165 -20.21 -23.61 8.86
C GLY A 165 -19.89 -25.06 8.49
N GLY A 166 -19.07 -25.74 9.32
CA GLY A 166 -18.66 -27.13 9.09
C GLY A 166 -17.43 -27.29 8.18
N ILE A 167 -17.01 -26.27 7.43
CA ILE A 167 -15.77 -26.31 6.64
C ILE A 167 -14.57 -25.98 7.54
N LYS A 168 -13.51 -26.79 7.43
CA LYS A 168 -12.27 -26.56 8.18
C LYS A 168 -11.46 -25.46 7.53
N ALA A 169 -11.05 -24.44 8.30
CA ALA A 169 -9.98 -23.55 7.91
C ALA A 169 -8.65 -24.17 8.33
N GLY A 170 -7.82 -24.55 7.35
CA GLY A 170 -6.50 -25.16 7.53
C GLY A 170 -5.38 -24.13 7.38
N GLY A 171 -4.15 -24.58 7.60
CA GLY A 171 -2.93 -23.79 7.45
C GLY A 171 -1.85 -24.18 8.44
N SER A 172 -0.65 -23.58 8.28
CA SER A 172 0.50 -23.80 9.18
C SER A 172 0.37 -23.02 10.48
N ASP A 173 -0.37 -21.91 10.46
CA ASP A 173 -0.63 -21.03 11.58
C ASP A 173 -2.09 -21.17 12.02
N SER A 174 -2.42 -20.78 13.24
CA SER A 174 -3.79 -20.81 13.73
C SER A 174 -4.02 -19.91 14.92
N GLU A 175 -5.25 -19.38 15.01
CA GLU A 175 -5.72 -18.59 16.14
C GLU A 175 -7.06 -19.10 16.67
N VAL A 176 -7.37 -18.78 17.93
CA VAL A 176 -8.62 -19.15 18.56
C VAL A 176 -9.61 -18.00 18.50
N VAL A 177 -10.70 -18.22 17.80
CA VAL A 177 -11.80 -17.26 17.69
C VAL A 177 -12.99 -17.72 18.54
N THR A 178 -13.56 -16.80 19.34
CA THR A 178 -14.77 -17.08 20.11
C THR A 178 -15.98 -16.57 19.37
N ASP A 179 -17.00 -17.42 19.20
CA ASP A 179 -18.28 -17.09 18.59
C ASP A 179 -19.21 -16.29 19.53
N SER A 180 -20.36 -15.86 19.02
CA SER A 180 -21.36 -15.11 19.78
C SER A 180 -22.02 -15.91 20.92
N GLN A 181 -21.82 -17.23 20.96
CA GLN A 181 -22.35 -18.13 22.00
C GLN A 181 -21.28 -18.46 23.06
N GLY A 182 -20.07 -17.89 22.94
CA GLY A 182 -18.96 -18.14 23.85
C GLY A 182 -18.19 -19.45 23.57
N ARG A 183 -18.39 -20.08 22.40
CA ARG A 183 -17.63 -21.27 22.00
C ARG A 183 -16.37 -20.89 21.24
N THR A 184 -15.32 -21.62 21.47
CA THR A 184 -14.01 -21.38 20.82
C THR A 184 -13.87 -22.24 19.57
N HIS A 185 -13.30 -21.65 18.53
CA HIS A 185 -12.99 -22.27 17.25
C HIS A 185 -11.53 -22.02 16.90
N THR A 186 -10.78 -23.06 16.55
CA THR A 186 -9.43 -22.90 16.01
C THR A 186 -9.54 -22.67 14.51
N VAL A 187 -9.04 -21.52 14.06
CA VAL A 187 -9.06 -21.09 12.66
C VAL A 187 -7.64 -21.09 12.15
N GLY A 188 -7.37 -21.95 11.15
CA GLY A 188 -6.07 -22.04 10.48
C GLY A 188 -5.98 -21.08 9.31
N PHE A 189 -4.75 -20.64 9.03
CA PHE A 189 -4.32 -19.88 7.86
C PHE A 189 -2.81 -20.12 7.66
N THR A 190 -2.22 -19.60 6.59
CA THR A 190 -0.79 -19.75 6.34
C THR A 190 -0.16 -18.37 6.09
N ARG A 191 1.00 -18.13 6.69
CA ARG A 191 1.87 -17.01 6.31
C ARG A 191 2.78 -17.44 5.17
N PRO A 192 2.84 -16.69 4.05
CA PRO A 192 3.69 -17.10 2.93
C PRO A 192 5.17 -17.09 3.32
N THR A 193 5.91 -18.06 2.80
CA THR A 193 7.37 -18.08 2.93
C THR A 193 7.98 -17.09 1.95
N GLU A 194 8.83 -16.19 2.44
CA GLU A 194 9.53 -15.23 1.59
C GLU A 194 10.68 -15.91 0.83
N ILE A 195 10.65 -15.81 -0.49
CA ILE A 195 11.72 -16.25 -1.39
C ILE A 195 12.50 -15.03 -1.85
N LEU A 196 13.73 -14.93 -1.38
CA LEU A 196 14.60 -13.81 -1.70
C LEU A 196 15.26 -14.05 -3.05
N ILE A 197 14.96 -13.18 -4.03
CA ILE A 197 15.39 -13.33 -5.42
C ILE A 197 16.66 -12.53 -5.70
N TYR A 198 17.63 -13.17 -6.35
CA TYR A 198 18.81 -12.53 -6.96
C TYR A 198 18.52 -12.21 -8.41
N LEU A 199 18.89 -11.00 -8.84
CA LEU A 199 18.78 -10.54 -10.22
C LEU A 199 20.13 -10.12 -10.76
N GLU A 200 20.44 -10.59 -11.96
CA GLU A 200 21.57 -10.10 -12.77
C GLU A 200 21.03 -9.46 -14.03
N ILE A 201 21.35 -8.20 -14.25
CA ILE A 201 20.78 -7.38 -15.32
C ILE A 201 21.91 -6.63 -16.01
N THR A 202 21.99 -6.76 -17.32
CA THR A 202 22.85 -5.94 -18.17
C THR A 202 22.01 -4.85 -18.81
N VAL A 203 22.40 -3.59 -18.63
CA VAL A 203 21.75 -2.43 -19.22
C VAL A 203 22.68 -1.77 -20.24
N TYR A 204 22.11 -1.35 -21.36
CA TYR A 204 22.77 -0.51 -22.34
C TYR A 204 22.18 0.88 -22.23
N VAL A 205 23.03 1.90 -22.06
CA VAL A 205 22.54 3.21 -21.60
C VAL A 205 23.19 4.37 -22.37
N THR A 206 22.42 5.45 -22.55
CA THR A 206 22.94 6.77 -22.87
C THR A 206 23.40 7.43 -21.58
N ALA A 207 24.72 7.39 -21.30
CA ALA A 207 25.32 7.75 -20.01
C ALA A 207 24.95 9.13 -19.47
N SER A 208 24.67 10.12 -20.34
CA SER A 208 24.27 11.49 -19.95
C SER A 208 22.83 11.59 -19.46
N LEU A 209 22.00 10.59 -19.71
CA LEU A 209 20.56 10.58 -19.38
C LEU A 209 20.21 9.51 -18.34
N TRP A 210 21.09 8.53 -18.15
CA TRP A 210 20.81 7.39 -17.27
C TRP A 210 20.78 7.79 -15.78
N VAL A 211 19.74 7.37 -15.10
CA VAL A 211 19.52 7.62 -13.67
C VAL A 211 20.51 6.91 -12.73
N GLY A 212 21.31 5.95 -13.24
CA GLY A 212 22.31 5.22 -12.47
C GLY A 212 21.82 3.89 -11.90
N ALA A 213 22.79 3.04 -11.52
CA ALA A 213 22.52 1.69 -11.04
C ALA A 213 21.69 1.65 -9.75
N THR A 214 21.90 2.60 -8.83
CA THR A 214 21.16 2.66 -7.55
C THR A 214 19.67 2.91 -7.80
N ALA A 215 19.34 3.96 -8.56
CA ALA A 215 17.95 4.28 -8.88
C ALA A 215 17.26 3.16 -9.69
N THR A 216 18.02 2.48 -10.56
CA THR A 216 17.52 1.31 -11.29
C THR A 216 17.15 0.17 -10.34
N LYS A 217 17.98 -0.13 -9.33
CA LYS A 217 17.68 -1.16 -8.32
C LYS A 217 16.47 -0.79 -7.47
N GLU A 218 16.39 0.47 -7.03
CA GLU A 218 15.27 0.98 -6.24
C GLU A 218 13.96 0.86 -6.99
N ALA A 219 13.93 1.24 -8.27
CA ALA A 219 12.73 1.12 -9.12
C ALA A 219 12.27 -0.35 -9.28
N ILE A 220 13.21 -1.29 -9.40
CA ILE A 220 12.90 -2.72 -9.47
C ILE A 220 12.30 -3.22 -8.15
N VAL A 221 12.86 -2.81 -7.00
CA VAL A 221 12.37 -3.19 -5.67
C VAL A 221 10.99 -2.60 -5.41
N GLU A 222 10.79 -1.32 -5.71
CA GLU A 222 9.50 -0.64 -5.58
C GLU A 222 8.42 -1.33 -6.45
N TRP A 223 8.76 -1.62 -7.71
CA TRP A 223 7.86 -2.38 -8.57
C TRP A 223 7.54 -3.76 -7.98
N GLY A 224 8.53 -4.48 -7.47
CA GLY A 224 8.36 -5.79 -6.86
C GLY A 224 7.43 -5.76 -5.65
N GLN A 225 7.56 -4.75 -4.79
CA GLN A 225 6.68 -4.56 -3.63
C GLN A 225 5.22 -4.29 -4.02
N ALA A 226 5.01 -3.58 -5.14
CA ALA A 226 3.68 -3.22 -5.61
C ALA A 226 3.00 -4.27 -6.49
N ASN A 227 3.75 -5.23 -7.06
CA ASN A 227 3.24 -6.09 -8.13
C ASN A 227 3.53 -7.60 -7.94
N LEU A 228 4.32 -8.01 -6.94
CA LEU A 228 4.57 -9.42 -6.67
C LEU A 228 3.73 -9.88 -5.48
N ASP A 229 2.63 -10.53 -5.80
CA ASP A 229 1.71 -11.13 -4.84
C ASP A 229 2.12 -12.56 -4.43
N VAL A 230 1.38 -13.13 -3.47
CA VAL A 230 1.53 -14.54 -3.07
C VAL A 230 1.30 -15.45 -4.27
N SER A 231 2.20 -16.43 -4.48
CA SER A 231 2.17 -17.39 -5.59
C SER A 231 2.39 -16.78 -6.98
N GLU A 232 2.91 -15.56 -7.07
CA GLU A 232 3.18 -14.93 -8.36
C GLU A 232 4.64 -15.13 -8.80
N ASP A 233 4.81 -15.71 -9.99
CA ASP A 233 6.12 -15.98 -10.59
C ASP A 233 6.88 -14.70 -10.93
N VAL A 234 8.20 -14.72 -10.73
CA VAL A 234 9.07 -13.62 -11.16
C VAL A 234 9.33 -13.73 -12.65
N ILE A 235 8.64 -12.90 -13.42
CA ILE A 235 8.68 -12.92 -14.88
C ILE A 235 9.76 -11.97 -15.41
N LYS A 236 10.74 -12.52 -16.13
CA LYS A 236 11.87 -11.82 -16.74
C LYS A 236 11.44 -10.56 -17.52
N GLN A 237 10.42 -10.69 -18.36
CA GLN A 237 9.96 -9.61 -19.22
C GLN A 237 9.33 -8.45 -18.42
N ARG A 238 8.71 -8.74 -17.29
CA ARG A 238 8.17 -7.69 -16.41
C ARG A 238 9.31 -6.88 -15.78
N ILE A 239 10.36 -7.55 -15.29
CA ILE A 239 11.56 -6.88 -14.78
C ILE A 239 12.21 -6.02 -15.88
N ALA A 240 12.38 -6.60 -17.08
CA ALA A 240 12.93 -5.87 -18.22
C ALA A 240 12.09 -4.62 -18.56
N ALA A 241 10.77 -4.71 -18.53
CA ALA A 241 9.87 -3.59 -18.82
C ALA A 241 10.03 -2.44 -17.82
N VAL A 242 10.21 -2.75 -16.52
CA VAL A 242 10.48 -1.74 -15.49
C VAL A 242 11.75 -0.98 -15.79
N VAL A 243 12.84 -1.71 -16.09
CA VAL A 243 14.15 -1.10 -16.38
C VAL A 243 14.13 -0.29 -17.68
N MET A 244 13.45 -0.78 -18.72
CA MET A 244 13.27 -0.06 -19.99
C MET A 244 12.46 1.22 -19.85
N GLY A 245 11.62 1.34 -18.81
CA GLY A 245 10.87 2.56 -18.52
C GLY A 245 11.71 3.69 -17.91
N LEU A 246 12.94 3.42 -17.51
CA LEU A 246 13.81 4.40 -16.87
C LEU A 246 14.53 5.29 -17.88
N SER A 247 14.76 6.54 -17.51
CA SER A 247 15.46 7.50 -18.38
C SER A 247 16.89 7.04 -18.71
N GLY A 248 17.24 7.13 -19.99
CA GLY A 248 18.58 6.84 -20.50
C GLY A 248 18.92 5.35 -20.62
N VAL A 249 17.94 4.46 -20.48
CA VAL A 249 18.09 3.04 -20.81
C VAL A 249 17.69 2.83 -22.26
N ASP A 250 18.63 2.33 -23.08
CA ASP A 250 18.46 2.07 -24.52
C ASP A 250 18.08 0.61 -24.76
N ASP A 251 18.64 -0.32 -23.98
CA ASP A 251 18.30 -1.75 -24.03
C ASP A 251 18.58 -2.42 -22.67
N VAL A 252 17.94 -3.57 -22.42
CA VAL A 252 18.09 -4.32 -21.19
C VAL A 252 18.07 -5.82 -21.44
N ASN A 253 18.97 -6.53 -20.79
CA ASN A 253 18.97 -7.98 -20.76
C ASN A 253 19.03 -8.48 -19.31
N VAL A 254 17.96 -9.12 -18.84
CA VAL A 254 17.96 -9.83 -17.56
C VAL A 254 18.68 -11.17 -17.77
N THR A 255 19.90 -11.27 -17.29
CA THR A 255 20.80 -12.42 -17.52
C THR A 255 20.64 -13.52 -16.48
N GLY A 256 20.13 -13.19 -15.28
CA GLY A 256 19.92 -14.16 -14.23
C GLY A 256 18.75 -13.80 -13.33
N ILE A 257 17.92 -14.81 -12.98
CA ILE A 257 16.89 -14.76 -11.95
C ILE A 257 16.97 -16.07 -11.15
N ASP A 258 17.28 -16.00 -9.86
CA ASP A 258 17.38 -17.19 -9.01
C ASP A 258 17.19 -16.82 -7.53
N ASN A 259 16.95 -17.83 -6.68
CA ASN A 259 16.96 -17.65 -5.22
C ASN A 259 18.35 -17.92 -4.61
N VAL A 260 19.35 -18.21 -5.42
CA VAL A 260 20.76 -18.46 -5.04
C VAL A 260 21.72 -17.62 -5.88
N THR A 261 22.94 -17.44 -5.40
CA THR A 261 24.00 -16.76 -6.12
C THR A 261 25.23 -17.68 -6.26
N PRO A 262 25.94 -17.72 -7.42
CA PRO A 262 25.60 -16.99 -8.65
C PRO A 262 24.31 -17.49 -9.27
N THR A 263 23.58 -16.61 -9.95
CA THR A 263 22.36 -16.99 -10.68
C THR A 263 22.72 -17.88 -11.87
N VAL A 264 21.99 -18.97 -12.02
CA VAL A 264 22.27 -19.94 -13.08
C VAL A 264 21.19 -19.98 -14.15
N THR A 265 20.06 -19.32 -13.90
CA THR A 265 18.92 -19.33 -14.82
C THR A 265 18.62 -17.94 -15.36
N SER A 266 18.33 -17.88 -16.66
CA SER A 266 17.84 -16.67 -17.35
C SER A 266 16.38 -16.78 -17.74
N THR A 267 15.65 -17.71 -17.12
CA THR A 267 14.21 -17.96 -17.33
C THR A 267 13.41 -17.31 -16.19
N ASN A 268 12.09 -17.32 -16.31
CA ASN A 268 11.21 -16.93 -15.21
C ASN A 268 11.46 -17.82 -14.00
N TYR A 269 11.38 -17.23 -12.80
CA TYR A 269 11.53 -18.00 -11.56
C TYR A 269 10.13 -18.33 -11.01
N PRO A 270 9.77 -19.61 -10.90
CA PRO A 270 8.48 -20.04 -10.38
C PRO A 270 8.44 -19.86 -8.87
N ILE A 271 7.31 -19.36 -8.37
CA ILE A 271 7.04 -19.18 -6.95
C ILE A 271 5.96 -20.20 -6.52
N GLY A 272 6.22 -20.90 -5.43
CA GLY A 272 5.29 -21.89 -4.90
C GLY A 272 4.00 -21.25 -4.40
N ILE A 273 2.94 -22.06 -4.33
CA ILE A 273 1.59 -21.61 -3.97
C ILE A 273 1.50 -20.96 -2.58
N ARG A 274 2.43 -21.27 -1.67
CA ARG A 274 2.55 -20.69 -0.31
C ARG A 274 3.79 -19.83 -0.15
N GLU A 275 4.31 -19.30 -1.25
CA GLU A 275 5.52 -18.49 -1.26
C GLU A 275 5.23 -17.11 -1.83
N ILE A 276 6.09 -16.16 -1.53
CA ILE A 276 6.09 -14.82 -2.12
C ILE A 276 7.51 -14.40 -2.47
N ALA A 277 7.71 -13.87 -3.68
CA ALA A 277 8.99 -13.33 -4.09
C ALA A 277 9.27 -11.99 -3.41
N ARG A 278 10.52 -11.81 -2.94
CA ARG A 278 11.01 -10.55 -2.39
C ARG A 278 12.25 -10.09 -3.13
N LEU A 279 12.22 -8.84 -3.56
CA LEU A 279 13.35 -8.17 -4.19
C LEU A 279 14.02 -7.23 -3.19
N ASP A 280 15.34 -7.20 -3.20
CA ASP A 280 16.15 -6.31 -2.37
C ASP A 280 17.33 -5.76 -3.16
N THR A 281 17.67 -4.48 -2.98
CA THR A 281 18.73 -3.79 -3.72
C THR A 281 20.10 -4.45 -3.59
N SER A 282 20.36 -5.12 -2.44
CA SER A 282 21.61 -5.86 -2.20
C SER A 282 21.73 -7.14 -3.02
N ARG A 283 20.61 -7.66 -3.55
CA ARG A 283 20.51 -8.88 -4.34
C ARG A 283 20.38 -8.63 -5.85
N ILE A 284 20.42 -7.36 -6.26
CA ILE A 284 20.33 -6.95 -7.65
C ILE A 284 21.71 -6.50 -8.13
N THR A 285 22.22 -7.14 -9.16
CA THR A 285 23.47 -6.76 -9.83
C THR A 285 23.14 -6.09 -11.16
N ILE A 286 23.58 -4.85 -11.34
CA ILE A 286 23.47 -4.11 -12.60
C ILE A 286 24.84 -4.00 -13.25
N THR A 287 24.96 -4.46 -14.47
CA THR A 287 26.16 -4.33 -15.31
C THR A 287 25.84 -3.41 -16.47
N VAL A 288 26.71 -2.45 -16.76
CA VAL A 288 26.58 -1.58 -17.95
C VAL A 288 27.34 -2.24 -19.09
N GLY A 289 26.65 -2.54 -20.18
CA GLY A 289 27.17 -3.19 -21.39
C GLY A 289 27.67 -2.21 -22.43
#